data_0b8a9242ac25a6daee68d7f2efc83d5b
#
_entry.id   0b8a9242ac25a6daee68d7f2efc83d5b
#
_cell.length_a   1.000
_cell.length_b   1.000
_cell.length_c   1.000
_cell.angle_alpha   90.00
_cell.angle_beta   90.00
_cell.angle_gamma   90.00
#
_symmetry.space_group_name_H-M   'P 1'
#
loop_
_entity.id
_entity.type
_entity.pdbx_description
1 polymer ?
#
loop_
_entity_poly.entity_id
_entity_poly.type
_entity_poly.pdbx_seq_one_letter_code
_entity_poly.pdbx_strand_id
1 'polypeptide(L)'
;MPISKIITYFASQNKKQSARATLLRNLQCSSLGLYRKKHEPAMKDKYIDLIEQTFDFPQDEFTVEDNELNFHDIPLMELIKQYGTPLKITYLPKISQQINRAKRMFNVAMAKVDYKGTYNYCYCTKSSHFSFVLEEAMKNDIHLETSSAYDIHIINALYDSGVIDKDRYIICNGFKRPQYVENIAQLINDGFENTIPVIDNKEEIDLYDDAITKKCKIGIRIASEEEPKFEFYTSRLGIRYNDIINFYKTKIQKNKKFKLKMLHFFINTGIKDTAYYWNELSKCLNIYCE
;
A
#
# COMPACT_ATOMS: atom_id res chain seq x y z
N MET A 1 -6.65 22.35 -18.21
CA MET A 1 -6.51 20.89 -18.02
C MET A 1 -7.88 20.30 -17.80
N PRO A 2 -8.35 19.34 -18.58
CA PRO A 2 -9.61 18.71 -18.30
C PRO A 2 -9.48 17.91 -17.00
N ILE A 3 -10.36 18.19 -16.07
CA ILE A 3 -10.47 17.44 -14.82
C ILE A 3 -10.90 16.03 -15.20
N SER A 4 -10.04 15.03 -14.93
CA SER A 4 -10.41 13.63 -15.10
C SER A 4 -11.60 13.34 -14.19
N LYS A 5 -12.72 12.95 -14.76
CA LYS A 5 -13.91 12.61 -14.01
C LYS A 5 -13.66 11.31 -13.26
N ILE A 6 -13.71 11.36 -11.92
CA ILE A 6 -13.58 10.20 -11.06
C ILE A 6 -14.99 9.77 -10.69
N ILE A 7 -15.33 8.51 -10.96
CA ILE A 7 -16.60 7.92 -10.57
C ILE A 7 -16.34 6.90 -9.48
N THR A 8 -17.11 7.01 -8.41
CA THR A 8 -17.19 6.03 -7.35
C THR A 8 -18.51 5.28 -7.50
N TYR A 9 -18.46 3.97 -7.65
CA TYR A 9 -19.64 3.13 -7.81
C TYR A 9 -19.70 2.07 -6.72
N PHE A 10 -20.90 1.91 -6.10
CA PHE A 10 -21.20 0.87 -5.12
C PHE A 10 -22.01 -0.23 -5.80
N ALA A 11 -21.40 -1.38 -6.04
CA ALA A 11 -22.10 -2.56 -6.55
C ALA A 11 -22.43 -3.52 -5.40
N SER A 12 -23.70 -3.94 -5.30
CA SER A 12 -24.10 -5.03 -4.39
C SER A 12 -23.63 -6.37 -4.96
N GLN A 13 -23.06 -7.23 -4.10
CA GLN A 13 -22.55 -8.54 -4.51
C GLN A 13 -23.68 -9.49 -4.92
N ASN A 14 -23.62 -10.01 -6.13
CA ASN A 14 -24.45 -11.10 -6.59
C ASN A 14 -23.66 -12.42 -6.69
N LYS A 15 -24.20 -13.49 -6.08
CA LYS A 15 -23.57 -14.82 -5.91
C LYS A 15 -23.42 -15.67 -7.18
N LYS A 16 -23.62 -15.16 -8.39
CA LYS A 16 -23.67 -15.95 -9.64
C LYS A 16 -22.35 -16.04 -10.43
N GLN A 17 -21.21 -15.60 -9.86
CA GLN A 17 -19.96 -15.42 -10.59
C GLN A 17 -19.17 -16.71 -10.95
N SER A 18 -19.33 -17.85 -10.22
CA SER A 18 -18.37 -18.96 -10.38
C SER A 18 -18.58 -19.82 -11.63
N ALA A 19 -19.81 -19.95 -12.12
CA ALA A 19 -20.11 -20.80 -13.27
C ALA A 19 -19.82 -20.14 -14.65
N ARG A 20 -19.92 -18.81 -14.74
CA ARG A 20 -19.69 -18.06 -15.98
C ARG A 20 -18.20 -17.91 -16.32
N ALA A 21 -17.32 -17.75 -15.31
CA ALA A 21 -15.88 -17.62 -15.51
C ALA A 21 -15.25 -18.85 -16.20
N THR A 22 -15.75 -20.04 -15.88
CA THR A 22 -15.25 -21.30 -16.49
C THR A 22 -15.66 -21.43 -17.97
N LEU A 23 -16.85 -20.97 -18.31
CA LEU A 23 -17.34 -21.00 -19.69
C LEU A 23 -16.58 -20.02 -20.59
N LEU A 24 -16.28 -18.82 -20.08
CA LEU A 24 -15.51 -17.79 -20.81
C LEU A 24 -14.04 -18.19 -21.00
N ARG A 25 -13.40 -18.84 -20.02
CA ARG A 25 -12.05 -19.40 -20.19
C ARG A 25 -11.98 -20.42 -21.34
N ASN A 26 -12.98 -21.27 -21.46
CA ASN A 26 -13.03 -22.27 -22.51
C ASN A 26 -13.32 -21.67 -23.90
N LEU A 27 -14.11 -20.61 -23.97
CA LEU A 27 -14.40 -19.90 -25.22
C LEU A 27 -13.22 -19.02 -25.67
N GLN A 28 -12.52 -18.36 -24.75
CA GLN A 28 -11.31 -17.59 -25.07
C GLN A 28 -10.13 -18.46 -25.49
N CYS A 29 -9.90 -19.62 -24.84
CA CYS A 29 -8.87 -20.56 -25.27
C CYS A 29 -9.15 -21.15 -26.67
N SER A 30 -10.43 -21.40 -27.00
CA SER A 30 -10.81 -21.90 -28.33
C SER A 30 -10.73 -20.81 -29.40
N SER A 31 -11.09 -19.56 -29.10
CA SER A 31 -10.98 -18.45 -30.04
C SER A 31 -9.54 -18.01 -30.30
N LEU A 32 -8.69 -17.98 -29.26
CA LEU A 32 -7.25 -17.72 -29.40
C LEU A 32 -6.53 -18.81 -30.23
N GLY A 33 -6.91 -20.07 -30.04
CA GLY A 33 -6.36 -21.20 -30.83
C GLY A 33 -6.75 -21.16 -32.30
N LEU A 34 -7.97 -20.71 -32.63
CA LEU A 34 -8.44 -20.51 -34.00
C LEU A 34 -7.85 -19.26 -34.67
N TYR A 35 -7.61 -18.22 -33.92
CA TYR A 35 -7.01 -16.98 -34.42
C TYR A 35 -5.52 -17.17 -34.78
N ARG A 36 -4.76 -17.98 -34.04
CA ARG A 36 -3.35 -18.25 -34.35
C ARG A 36 -3.14 -19.03 -35.64
N LYS A 37 -4.14 -19.75 -36.17
CA LYS A 37 -4.00 -20.56 -37.36
C LYS A 37 -4.38 -19.87 -38.69
N LYS A 38 -4.91 -18.63 -38.67
CA LYS A 38 -5.46 -17.96 -39.85
C LYS A 38 -4.86 -16.59 -40.19
N HIS A 39 -3.76 -16.17 -39.56
CA HIS A 39 -3.26 -14.82 -39.81
C HIS A 39 -1.96 -14.78 -40.59
N GLU A 40 -2.08 -14.21 -41.77
CA GLU A 40 -0.98 -13.55 -42.48
C GLU A 40 -0.44 -12.34 -41.69
N PRO A 41 0.86 -12.02 -41.78
CA PRO A 41 1.54 -11.05 -40.89
C PRO A 41 1.14 -9.57 -41.08
N ALA A 42 0.15 -9.25 -41.87
CA ALA A 42 -0.09 -7.88 -42.36
C ALA A 42 -1.06 -7.00 -41.55
N MET A 43 -1.66 -7.49 -40.45
CA MET A 43 -2.54 -6.66 -39.62
C MET A 43 -2.31 -6.86 -38.14
N LYS A 44 -1.22 -6.25 -37.66
CA LYS A 44 -0.92 -6.13 -36.23
C LYS A 44 -1.71 -5.03 -35.51
N ASP A 45 -2.67 -4.41 -36.18
CA ASP A 45 -3.40 -3.25 -35.63
C ASP A 45 -4.67 -3.64 -34.91
N LYS A 46 -4.74 -4.86 -34.40
CA LYS A 46 -5.89 -5.26 -33.61
C LYS A 46 -5.69 -4.84 -32.17
N TYR A 47 -6.72 -4.22 -31.65
CA TYR A 47 -6.81 -3.76 -30.27
C TYR A 47 -6.37 -4.83 -29.25
N ILE A 48 -6.63 -6.10 -29.55
CA ILE A 48 -6.20 -7.25 -28.74
C ILE A 48 -4.67 -7.38 -28.66
N ASP A 49 -3.95 -7.14 -29.75
CA ASP A 49 -2.48 -7.21 -29.78
C ASP A 49 -1.84 -6.07 -28.99
N LEU A 50 -2.49 -4.90 -28.95
CA LEU A 50 -2.09 -3.76 -28.12
C LEU A 50 -2.33 -4.05 -26.63
N ILE A 51 -3.42 -4.70 -26.28
CA ILE A 51 -3.73 -5.08 -24.90
C ILE A 51 -2.75 -6.15 -24.40
N GLU A 52 -2.46 -7.18 -25.17
CA GLU A 52 -1.50 -8.22 -24.81
C GLU A 52 -0.07 -7.67 -24.64
N GLN A 53 0.27 -6.59 -25.33
CA GLN A 53 1.59 -5.94 -25.23
C GLN A 53 1.72 -4.95 -24.08
N THR A 54 0.62 -4.38 -23.58
CA THR A 54 0.65 -3.26 -22.64
C THR A 54 0.02 -3.52 -21.29
N PHE A 55 -0.86 -4.52 -21.15
CA PHE A 55 -1.59 -4.79 -19.93
C PHE A 55 -1.74 -6.27 -19.64
N ASP A 56 -1.51 -6.64 -18.38
CA ASP A 56 -2.11 -7.80 -17.79
C ASP A 56 -3.57 -7.45 -17.48
N PHE A 57 -4.47 -7.70 -18.44
CA PHE A 57 -5.87 -7.33 -18.34
C PHE A 57 -6.55 -8.24 -17.30
N PRO A 58 -7.09 -7.71 -16.19
CA PRO A 58 -7.69 -8.52 -15.13
C PRO A 58 -9.00 -9.16 -15.62
N GLN A 59 -8.88 -10.35 -16.20
CA GLN A 59 -9.98 -11.06 -16.83
C GLN A 59 -11.12 -11.42 -15.87
N ASP A 60 -10.80 -11.61 -14.60
CA ASP A 60 -11.80 -12.00 -13.59
C ASP A 60 -12.77 -10.86 -13.21
N GLU A 61 -12.47 -9.64 -13.58
CA GLU A 61 -13.25 -8.45 -13.23
C GLU A 61 -14.07 -7.89 -14.40
N PHE A 62 -13.82 -8.40 -15.61
CA PHE A 62 -14.48 -7.97 -16.82
C PHE A 62 -15.29 -9.11 -17.44
N THR A 63 -16.49 -8.78 -17.92
CA THR A 63 -17.35 -9.70 -18.69
C THR A 63 -17.76 -9.04 -20.00
N VAL A 64 -18.06 -9.83 -21.02
CA VAL A 64 -18.66 -9.35 -22.25
C VAL A 64 -20.06 -9.92 -22.33
N GLU A 65 -21.09 -9.08 -22.34
CA GLU A 65 -22.49 -9.45 -22.49
C GLU A 65 -23.11 -8.57 -23.59
N ASP A 66 -23.83 -9.20 -24.49
CA ASP A 66 -24.45 -8.53 -25.65
C ASP A 66 -23.49 -7.68 -26.48
N ASN A 67 -22.25 -8.14 -26.63
CA ASN A 67 -21.15 -7.45 -27.31
C ASN A 67 -20.69 -6.13 -26.63
N GLU A 68 -21.06 -5.91 -25.38
CA GLU A 68 -20.63 -4.79 -24.56
C GLU A 68 -19.71 -5.26 -23.41
N LEU A 69 -18.68 -4.44 -23.13
CA LEU A 69 -17.73 -4.71 -22.04
C LEU A 69 -18.30 -4.21 -20.71
N ASN A 70 -18.40 -5.11 -19.74
CA ASN A 70 -18.82 -4.82 -18.38
C ASN A 70 -17.64 -4.94 -17.41
N PHE A 71 -17.61 -4.09 -16.40
CA PHE A 71 -16.70 -4.15 -15.27
C PHE A 71 -17.48 -4.37 -13.98
N HIS A 72 -17.34 -5.54 -13.34
CA HIS A 72 -18.17 -5.95 -12.20
C HIS A 72 -19.69 -5.78 -12.46
N ASP A 73 -20.15 -6.28 -13.61
CA ASP A 73 -21.55 -6.17 -14.09
C ASP A 73 -22.01 -4.72 -14.37
N ILE A 74 -21.09 -3.76 -14.46
CA ILE A 74 -21.38 -2.37 -14.81
C ILE A 74 -21.08 -2.16 -16.30
N PRO A 75 -22.06 -1.80 -17.15
CA PRO A 75 -21.83 -1.52 -18.55
C PRO A 75 -20.92 -0.29 -18.74
N LEU A 76 -19.71 -0.50 -19.26
CA LEU A 76 -18.73 0.58 -19.39
C LEU A 76 -19.15 1.64 -20.42
N MET A 77 -19.87 1.22 -21.47
CA MET A 77 -20.34 2.17 -22.48
C MET A 77 -21.41 3.12 -21.95
N GLU A 78 -22.22 2.71 -21.01
CA GLU A 78 -23.19 3.60 -20.34
C GLU A 78 -22.46 4.67 -19.52
N LEU A 79 -21.43 4.27 -18.75
CA LEU A 79 -20.61 5.22 -18.02
C LEU A 79 -19.89 6.20 -18.94
N ILE A 80 -19.37 5.73 -20.07
CA ILE A 80 -18.68 6.57 -21.06
C ILE A 80 -19.67 7.57 -21.68
N LYS A 81 -20.89 7.12 -22.03
CA LYS A 81 -21.94 8.02 -22.56
C LYS A 81 -22.32 9.10 -21.54
N GLN A 82 -22.42 8.72 -20.27
CA GLN A 82 -22.81 9.65 -19.20
C GLN A 82 -21.72 10.64 -18.82
N TYR A 83 -20.47 10.19 -18.73
CA TYR A 83 -19.36 10.97 -18.15
C TYR A 83 -18.29 11.37 -19.15
N GLY A 84 -18.26 10.75 -20.32
CA GLY A 84 -17.25 10.98 -21.36
C GLY A 84 -15.91 10.35 -21.07
N THR A 85 -14.97 10.53 -21.98
CA THR A 85 -13.58 10.08 -21.87
C THR A 85 -12.64 11.28 -21.78
N PRO A 86 -11.46 11.15 -21.15
CA PRO A 86 -10.96 9.97 -20.43
C PRO A 86 -11.72 9.73 -19.12
N LEU A 87 -11.92 8.45 -18.77
CA LEU A 87 -12.67 8.00 -17.60
C LEU A 87 -11.75 7.19 -16.68
N LYS A 88 -11.72 7.56 -15.38
CA LYS A 88 -11.06 6.79 -14.33
C LYS A 88 -12.11 6.25 -13.35
N ILE A 89 -12.16 4.95 -13.20
CA ILE A 89 -13.09 4.26 -12.30
C ILE A 89 -12.33 3.70 -11.11
N THR A 90 -12.86 3.92 -9.90
CA THR A 90 -12.36 3.29 -8.67
C THR A 90 -13.43 2.36 -8.12
N TYR A 91 -13.16 1.06 -8.12
CA TYR A 91 -14.08 0.07 -7.55
C TYR A 91 -13.78 -0.13 -6.06
N LEU A 92 -14.51 0.58 -5.21
CA LEU A 92 -14.27 0.63 -3.78
C LEU A 92 -14.33 -0.73 -3.07
N PRO A 93 -15.27 -1.64 -3.38
CA PRO A 93 -15.34 -2.93 -2.71
C PRO A 93 -14.06 -3.76 -2.79
N LYS A 94 -13.24 -3.55 -3.83
CA LYS A 94 -11.94 -4.22 -3.98
C LYS A 94 -10.97 -3.90 -2.85
N ILE A 95 -11.02 -2.68 -2.33
CA ILE A 95 -10.17 -2.21 -1.22
C ILE A 95 -10.42 -3.09 0.00
N SER A 96 -11.67 -3.17 0.45
CA SER A 96 -12.06 -4.01 1.60
C SER A 96 -11.78 -5.49 1.36
N GLN A 97 -12.04 -5.99 0.15
CA GLN A 97 -11.73 -7.38 -0.21
C GLN A 97 -10.25 -7.72 -0.06
N GLN A 98 -9.34 -6.85 -0.56
CA GLN A 98 -7.89 -7.09 -0.49
C GLN A 98 -7.35 -6.91 0.92
N ILE A 99 -7.81 -5.93 1.68
CA ILE A 99 -7.44 -5.78 3.09
C ILE A 99 -7.82 -7.03 3.89
N ASN A 100 -9.06 -7.49 3.77
CA ASN A 100 -9.54 -8.66 4.48
C ASN A 100 -8.85 -9.96 4.02
N ARG A 101 -8.51 -10.07 2.74
CA ARG A 101 -7.69 -11.16 2.21
C ARG A 101 -6.31 -11.19 2.86
N ALA A 102 -5.62 -10.04 2.92
CA ALA A 102 -4.31 -9.95 3.56
C ALA A 102 -4.37 -10.32 5.04
N LYS A 103 -5.29 -9.71 5.81
CA LYS A 103 -5.51 -10.04 7.24
C LYS A 103 -5.74 -11.53 7.45
N ARG A 104 -6.60 -12.16 6.63
CA ARG A 104 -6.89 -13.59 6.72
C ARG A 104 -5.66 -14.45 6.45
N MET A 105 -4.87 -14.11 5.40
CA MET A 105 -3.68 -14.90 5.04
C MET A 105 -2.62 -14.84 6.15
N PHE A 106 -2.37 -13.68 6.72
CA PHE A 106 -1.45 -13.53 7.85
C PHE A 106 -1.96 -14.26 9.10
N ASN A 107 -3.23 -14.14 9.45
CA ASN A 107 -3.82 -14.83 10.59
C ASN A 107 -3.72 -16.36 10.47
N VAL A 108 -3.97 -16.90 9.26
CA VAL A 108 -3.79 -18.34 8.99
C VAL A 108 -2.33 -18.76 9.14
N ALA A 109 -1.39 -17.97 8.61
CA ALA A 109 0.04 -18.25 8.72
C ALA A 109 0.52 -18.21 10.18
N MET A 110 0.11 -17.21 10.96
CA MET A 110 0.41 -17.08 12.38
C MET A 110 -0.15 -18.25 13.20
N ALA A 111 -1.39 -18.65 12.93
CA ALA A 111 -2.00 -19.80 13.60
C ALA A 111 -1.27 -21.11 13.33
N LYS A 112 -0.76 -21.33 12.11
CA LYS A 112 -0.01 -22.53 11.74
C LYS A 112 1.28 -22.72 12.53
N VAL A 113 1.91 -21.61 12.98
CA VAL A 113 3.18 -21.63 13.72
C VAL A 113 3.01 -21.22 15.18
N ASP A 114 1.78 -21.14 15.66
CA ASP A 114 1.44 -20.70 17.03
C ASP A 114 2.08 -19.35 17.42
N TYR A 115 2.16 -18.42 16.46
CA TYR A 115 2.71 -17.09 16.72
C TYR A 115 1.80 -16.28 17.62
N LYS A 116 2.35 -15.74 18.71
CA LYS A 116 1.58 -15.04 19.75
C LYS A 116 1.43 -13.52 19.52
N GLY A 117 2.07 -12.99 18.52
CA GLY A 117 1.92 -11.58 18.16
C GLY A 117 0.67 -11.29 17.32
N THR A 118 0.54 -10.05 16.89
CA THR A 118 -0.59 -9.58 16.07
C THR A 118 -0.10 -9.08 14.72
N TYR A 119 -0.95 -9.20 13.72
CA TYR A 119 -0.77 -8.58 12.42
C TYR A 119 -1.58 -7.29 12.36
N ASN A 120 -0.91 -6.17 12.14
CA ASN A 120 -1.52 -4.86 11.98
C ASN A 120 -1.36 -4.38 10.54
N TYR A 121 -2.48 -4.25 9.82
CA TYR A 121 -2.48 -3.69 8.47
C TYR A 121 -2.44 -2.17 8.55
N CYS A 122 -1.44 -1.54 7.90
CA CYS A 122 -1.36 -0.09 7.77
C CYS A 122 -1.62 0.30 6.32
N TYR A 123 -2.62 1.13 6.08
CA TYR A 123 -2.86 1.68 4.76
C TYR A 123 -1.94 2.88 4.50
N CYS A 124 -1.18 2.84 3.41
CA CYS A 124 -0.28 3.93 3.04
C CYS A 124 -1.03 5.00 2.23
N THR A 125 -1.18 6.20 2.80
CA THR A 125 -1.87 7.34 2.17
C THR A 125 -1.24 7.77 0.86
N LYS A 126 0.06 7.53 0.69
CA LYS A 126 0.80 7.78 -0.56
C LYS A 126 0.22 7.01 -1.76
N SER A 127 -0.38 5.85 -1.56
CA SER A 127 -0.96 5.04 -2.64
C SER A 127 -2.18 5.71 -3.24
N SER A 128 -3.09 6.20 -2.40
CA SER A 128 -4.23 7.02 -2.75
C SER A 128 -4.77 7.69 -1.50
N HIS A 129 -4.98 8.99 -1.56
CA HIS A 129 -5.44 9.81 -0.43
C HIS A 129 -6.81 10.46 -0.68
N PHE A 130 -7.57 9.97 -1.66
CA PHE A 130 -8.95 10.41 -1.85
C PHE A 130 -9.82 10.00 -0.66
N SER A 131 -10.71 10.90 -0.19
CA SER A 131 -11.56 10.66 0.98
C SER A 131 -12.35 9.36 0.89
N PHE A 132 -12.99 9.11 -0.25
CA PHE A 132 -13.78 7.89 -0.49
C PHE A 132 -12.95 6.61 -0.44
N VAL A 133 -11.64 6.66 -0.79
CA VAL A 133 -10.72 5.51 -0.69
C VAL A 133 -10.35 5.26 0.77
N LEU A 134 -10.04 6.33 1.50
CA LEU A 134 -9.68 6.25 2.91
C LEU A 134 -10.87 5.80 3.76
N GLU A 135 -12.06 6.36 3.53
CA GLU A 135 -13.29 5.95 4.20
C GLU A 135 -13.60 4.47 3.99
N GLU A 136 -13.46 3.97 2.75
CA GLU A 136 -13.63 2.54 2.48
C GLU A 136 -12.57 1.68 3.19
N ALA A 137 -11.30 2.09 3.14
CA ALA A 137 -10.23 1.38 3.79
C ALA A 137 -10.43 1.30 5.32
N MET A 138 -10.81 2.43 5.95
CA MET A 138 -10.99 2.53 7.41
C MET A 138 -12.15 1.70 7.96
N LYS A 139 -13.13 1.28 7.14
CA LYS A 139 -14.17 0.33 7.54
C LYS A 139 -13.65 -1.04 7.99
N ASN A 140 -12.38 -1.35 7.70
CA ASN A 140 -11.80 -2.68 7.91
C ASN A 140 -10.96 -2.81 9.18
N ASP A 141 -11.08 -1.88 10.11
CA ASP A 141 -10.26 -1.83 11.33
C ASP A 141 -8.76 -2.00 11.03
N ILE A 142 -8.21 -0.99 10.41
CA ILE A 142 -6.81 -0.91 10.00
C ILE A 142 -6.16 0.35 10.56
N HIS A 143 -4.87 0.45 10.37
CA HIS A 143 -4.05 1.59 10.75
C HIS A 143 -3.63 2.40 9.52
N LEU A 144 -2.89 3.48 9.73
CA LEU A 144 -2.46 4.39 8.67
C LEU A 144 -0.94 4.55 8.63
N GLU A 145 -0.40 4.69 7.43
CA GLU A 145 0.97 5.12 7.19
C GLU A 145 0.95 6.42 6.38
N THR A 146 1.66 7.42 6.86
CA THR A 146 1.84 8.74 6.22
C THR A 146 3.27 8.86 5.68
N SER A 147 3.47 9.74 4.69
CA SER A 147 4.77 9.94 4.05
C SER A 147 5.13 11.41 3.82
N SER A 148 4.27 12.33 4.24
CA SER A 148 4.48 13.77 4.06
C SER A 148 3.75 14.60 5.11
N ALA A 149 4.14 15.87 5.23
CA ALA A 149 3.46 16.84 6.11
C ALA A 149 1.97 16.99 5.78
N TYR A 150 1.61 16.88 4.51
CA TYR A 150 0.22 17.01 4.04
C TYR A 150 -0.65 15.84 4.50
N ASP A 151 -0.09 14.65 4.63
CA ASP A 151 -0.83 13.48 5.09
C ASP A 151 -1.30 13.64 6.55
N ILE A 152 -0.58 14.43 7.36
CA ILE A 152 -1.01 14.71 8.73
C ILE A 152 -2.31 15.56 8.78
N HIS A 153 -2.52 16.42 7.81
CA HIS A 153 -3.81 17.12 7.68
C HIS A 153 -4.96 16.16 7.37
N ILE A 154 -4.67 15.09 6.61
CA ILE A 154 -5.65 14.02 6.36
C ILE A 154 -5.97 13.26 7.65
N ILE A 155 -4.95 12.96 8.48
CA ILE A 155 -5.16 12.32 9.79
C ILE A 155 -6.06 13.18 10.66
N ASN A 156 -5.80 14.48 10.75
CA ASN A 156 -6.64 15.41 11.51
C ASN A 156 -8.08 15.44 10.98
N ALA A 157 -8.28 15.52 9.66
CA ALA A 157 -9.60 15.49 9.05
C ALA A 157 -10.37 14.20 9.30
N LEU A 158 -9.69 13.04 9.28
CA LEU A 158 -10.30 11.75 9.62
C LEU A 158 -10.68 11.68 11.11
N TYR A 159 -9.88 12.25 12.00
CA TYR A 159 -10.19 12.35 13.41
C TYR A 159 -11.37 13.29 13.67
N ASP A 160 -11.36 14.49 13.10
CA ASP A 160 -12.41 15.49 13.26
C ASP A 160 -13.78 14.99 12.73
N SER A 161 -13.75 14.14 11.69
CA SER A 161 -14.96 13.49 11.15
C SER A 161 -15.38 12.23 11.91
N GLY A 162 -14.64 11.82 12.95
CA GLY A 162 -14.95 10.63 13.74
C GLY A 162 -14.65 9.29 13.05
N VAL A 163 -13.91 9.29 11.95
CA VAL A 163 -13.53 8.07 11.23
C VAL A 163 -12.42 7.31 11.95
N ILE A 164 -11.55 8.01 12.64
CA ILE A 164 -10.48 7.42 13.48
C ILE A 164 -10.52 8.00 14.89
N ASP A 165 -9.98 7.23 15.84
CA ASP A 165 -9.71 7.65 17.21
C ASP A 165 -8.19 7.87 17.43
N LYS A 166 -7.81 8.40 18.60
CA LYS A 166 -6.41 8.67 18.95
C LYS A 166 -5.60 7.41 19.25
N ASP A 167 -6.25 6.26 19.43
CA ASP A 167 -5.59 4.99 19.67
C ASP A 167 -5.08 4.31 18.40
N ARG A 168 -5.47 4.85 17.23
CA ARG A 168 -5.04 4.34 15.94
C ARG A 168 -3.53 4.47 15.75
N TYR A 169 -2.88 3.41 15.27
CA TYR A 169 -1.48 3.53 14.85
C TYR A 169 -1.35 4.41 13.62
N ILE A 170 -0.44 5.38 13.70
CA ILE A 170 -0.07 6.28 12.61
C ILE A 170 1.43 6.18 12.41
N ILE A 171 1.84 5.47 11.37
CA ILE A 171 3.23 5.24 11.03
C ILE A 171 3.70 6.38 10.15
N CYS A 172 4.60 7.23 10.65
CA CYS A 172 5.08 8.41 9.92
C CYS A 172 6.42 8.09 9.24
N ASN A 173 6.33 7.59 8.02
CA ASN A 173 7.47 7.20 7.20
C ASN A 173 7.89 8.34 6.24
N GLY A 174 8.98 8.15 5.48
CA GLY A 174 9.48 9.10 4.49
C GLY A 174 10.38 10.19 5.06
N PHE A 175 11.00 10.96 4.17
CA PHE A 175 11.93 12.02 4.52
C PHE A 175 11.24 13.15 5.30
N LYS A 176 11.82 13.53 6.44
CA LYS A 176 11.24 14.50 7.38
C LYS A 176 11.78 15.90 7.10
N ARG A 177 11.00 16.70 6.37
CA ARG A 177 11.20 18.15 6.33
C ARG A 177 10.72 18.79 7.64
N PRO A 178 11.19 19.98 8.01
CA PRO A 178 10.82 20.64 9.28
C PRO A 178 9.32 20.63 9.55
N GLN A 179 8.50 21.04 8.60
CA GLN A 179 7.04 21.04 8.73
C GLN A 179 6.46 19.65 9.04
N TYR A 180 7.05 18.58 8.48
CA TYR A 180 6.57 17.22 8.76
C TYR A 180 6.92 16.80 10.17
N VAL A 181 8.13 17.14 10.66
CA VAL A 181 8.52 16.94 12.07
C VAL A 181 7.58 17.67 13.01
N GLU A 182 7.31 18.95 12.75
CA GLU A 182 6.39 19.78 13.54
C GLU A 182 4.98 19.18 13.59
N ASN A 183 4.42 18.81 12.45
CA ASN A 183 3.08 18.21 12.37
C ASN A 183 3.00 16.87 13.10
N ILE A 184 4.02 16.00 13.00
CA ILE A 184 4.09 14.74 13.75
C ILE A 184 4.20 15.01 15.25
N ALA A 185 5.07 15.94 15.66
CA ALA A 185 5.24 16.29 17.06
C ALA A 185 3.92 16.84 17.65
N GLN A 186 3.19 17.65 16.88
CA GLN A 186 1.88 18.16 17.27
C GLN A 186 0.89 17.00 17.53
N LEU A 187 0.77 16.04 16.61
CA LEU A 187 -0.09 14.85 16.82
C LEU A 187 0.23 14.13 18.13
N ILE A 188 1.52 13.90 18.39
CA ILE A 188 1.97 13.21 19.62
C ILE A 188 1.63 14.04 20.85
N ASN A 189 1.89 15.35 20.81
CA ASN A 189 1.59 16.27 21.90
C ASN A 189 0.07 16.41 22.14
N ASP A 190 -0.76 16.27 21.10
CA ASP A 190 -2.22 16.27 21.17
C ASP A 190 -2.81 14.94 21.68
N GLY A 191 -1.97 13.93 21.93
CA GLY A 191 -2.36 12.68 22.57
C GLY A 191 -2.64 11.52 21.62
N PHE A 192 -2.16 11.57 20.38
CA PHE A 192 -2.12 10.38 19.51
C PHE A 192 -0.93 9.50 19.91
N GLU A 193 -1.09 8.74 20.98
CA GLU A 193 0.00 7.97 21.63
C GLU A 193 0.59 6.85 20.77
N ASN A 194 -0.12 6.45 19.73
CA ASN A 194 0.31 5.44 18.78
C ASN A 194 0.87 6.02 17.47
N THR A 195 1.21 7.32 17.46
CA THR A 195 1.97 7.91 16.37
C THR A 195 3.44 7.50 16.48
N ILE A 196 3.97 6.89 15.42
CA ILE A 196 5.33 6.35 15.37
C ILE A 196 6.11 7.02 14.26
N PRO A 197 6.91 8.05 14.54
CA PRO A 197 7.88 8.56 13.58
C PRO A 197 8.93 7.50 13.28
N VAL A 198 9.12 7.22 11.98
CA VAL A 198 10.13 6.28 11.48
C VAL A 198 11.37 7.08 11.10
N ILE A 199 12.45 6.89 11.83
CA ILE A 199 13.71 7.60 11.66
C ILE A 199 14.41 7.11 10.40
N ASP A 200 14.60 7.99 9.42
CA ASP A 200 15.25 7.72 8.13
C ASP A 200 16.75 8.04 8.14
N ASN A 201 17.19 8.94 9.01
CA ASN A 201 18.59 9.28 9.20
C ASN A 201 18.87 9.61 10.68
N LYS A 202 20.16 9.65 11.06
CA LYS A 202 20.55 9.77 12.45
C LYS A 202 20.24 11.14 13.06
N GLU A 203 20.20 12.18 12.24
CA GLU A 203 19.97 13.56 12.64
C GLU A 203 18.52 13.85 13.00
N GLU A 204 17.56 13.10 12.44
CA GLU A 204 16.13 13.30 12.70
C GLU A 204 15.75 13.15 14.18
N ILE A 205 16.48 12.30 14.93
CA ILE A 205 16.17 12.05 16.35
C ILE A 205 16.29 13.33 17.19
N ASP A 206 17.29 14.14 16.90
CA ASP A 206 17.54 15.37 17.64
C ASP A 206 16.40 16.40 17.37
N LEU A 207 15.87 16.46 16.15
CA LEU A 207 14.71 17.32 15.81
C LEU A 207 13.45 16.91 16.59
N TYR A 208 13.23 15.61 16.77
CA TYR A 208 12.10 15.11 17.55
C TYR A 208 12.30 15.30 19.06
N ASP A 209 13.53 15.24 19.55
CA ASP A 209 13.82 15.49 20.96
C ASP A 209 13.47 16.93 21.39
N ASP A 210 13.71 17.88 20.51
CA ASP A 210 13.34 19.28 20.71
C ASP A 210 11.81 19.52 20.61
N ALA A 211 11.14 18.90 19.62
CA ALA A 211 9.76 19.20 19.27
C ALA A 211 8.71 18.44 20.11
N ILE A 212 9.01 17.23 20.58
CA ILE A 212 8.07 16.37 21.32
C ILE A 212 8.24 16.61 22.82
N THR A 213 7.12 16.88 23.51
CA THR A 213 7.09 17.09 24.96
C THR A 213 6.70 15.85 25.77
N LYS A 214 6.14 14.83 25.11
CA LYS A 214 5.65 13.59 25.72
C LYS A 214 6.56 12.41 25.41
N LYS A 215 6.34 11.28 26.09
CA LYS A 215 6.97 10.01 25.69
C LYS A 215 6.46 9.58 24.32
N CYS A 216 7.37 9.16 23.47
CA CYS A 216 7.10 8.82 22.10
C CYS A 216 7.61 7.42 21.73
N LYS A 217 6.78 6.69 20.98
CA LYS A 217 7.19 5.46 20.29
C LYS A 217 7.88 5.85 19.00
N ILE A 218 9.00 5.23 18.66
CA ILE A 218 9.73 5.50 17.42
C ILE A 218 10.01 4.21 16.66
N GLY A 219 10.14 4.34 15.35
CA GLY A 219 10.67 3.30 14.47
C GLY A 219 12.04 3.70 13.91
N ILE A 220 12.82 2.73 13.48
CA ILE A 220 14.05 2.95 12.72
C ILE A 220 13.86 2.31 11.35
N ARG A 221 14.09 3.08 10.28
CA ARG A 221 14.15 2.54 8.93
C ARG A 221 15.54 2.00 8.65
N ILE A 222 15.59 0.74 8.24
CA ILE A 222 16.80 0.07 7.78
C ILE A 222 16.97 0.38 6.29
N ALA A 223 18.17 0.84 5.90
CA ALA A 223 18.51 0.97 4.50
C ALA A 223 18.66 -0.45 3.91
N SER A 224 17.69 -0.84 3.07
CA SER A 224 17.77 -2.10 2.32
C SER A 224 18.83 -2.03 1.25
N GLU A 225 19.58 -3.12 1.06
CA GLU A 225 20.46 -3.28 -0.08
C GLU A 225 19.59 -3.64 -1.28
N GLU A 226 19.52 -2.77 -2.30
CA GLU A 226 18.78 -3.06 -3.51
C GLU A 226 19.54 -4.08 -4.38
N GLU A 227 18.81 -4.81 -5.25
CA GLU A 227 19.34 -5.89 -6.09
C GLU A 227 20.71 -5.56 -6.72
N PRO A 228 21.66 -6.50 -6.71
CA PRO A 228 23.06 -6.27 -7.15
C PRO A 228 23.22 -5.97 -8.65
N LYS A 229 22.15 -5.79 -9.40
CA LYS A 229 22.19 -5.42 -10.83
C LYS A 229 22.57 -3.95 -11.09
N PHE A 230 22.58 -3.12 -10.06
CA PHE A 230 22.99 -1.73 -10.15
C PHE A 230 24.17 -1.49 -9.22
N GLU A 231 25.32 -1.25 -9.77
CA GLU A 231 26.62 -1.09 -9.06
C GLU A 231 26.62 0.03 -8.00
N PHE A 232 25.55 0.80 -7.81
CA PHE A 232 25.52 1.98 -6.95
C PHE A 232 24.22 2.15 -6.12
N TYR A 233 23.44 1.11 -5.88
CA TYR A 233 22.16 1.30 -5.18
C TYR A 233 22.21 0.85 -3.73
N THR A 234 22.61 1.76 -2.86
CA THR A 234 22.17 1.78 -1.46
C THR A 234 20.91 2.61 -1.37
N SER A 235 19.90 2.15 -0.63
CA SER A 235 18.71 2.96 -0.35
C SER A 235 19.12 4.35 0.14
N ARG A 236 18.60 5.40 -0.49
CA ARG A 236 18.85 6.79 -0.06
C ARG A 236 18.24 7.12 1.29
N LEU A 237 17.34 6.26 1.76
CA LEU A 237 16.59 6.42 2.99
C LEU A 237 16.88 5.26 3.92
N GLY A 238 16.95 5.55 5.20
CA GLY A 238 17.21 4.57 6.25
C GLY A 238 18.65 4.62 6.78
N ILE A 239 18.82 4.02 7.94
CA ILE A 239 20.11 3.88 8.59
C ILE A 239 20.73 2.57 8.13
N ARG A 240 22.03 2.59 7.83
CA ARG A 240 22.75 1.39 7.39
C ARG A 240 22.69 0.30 8.45
N TYR A 241 22.56 -0.94 8.03
CA TYR A 241 22.47 -2.12 8.88
C TYR A 241 23.48 -2.12 10.03
N ASN A 242 24.76 -1.93 9.74
CA ASN A 242 25.85 -1.95 10.73
C ASN A 242 25.82 -0.78 11.74
N ASP A 243 25.08 0.27 11.45
CA ASP A 243 25.03 1.48 12.28
C ASP A 243 23.87 1.47 13.27
N ILE A 244 22.85 0.62 13.06
CA ILE A 244 21.59 0.66 13.81
C ILE A 244 21.80 0.40 15.29
N ILE A 245 22.55 -0.65 15.65
CA ILE A 245 22.79 -1.02 17.05
C ILE A 245 23.54 0.10 17.79
N ASN A 246 24.58 0.66 17.16
CA ASN A 246 25.30 1.77 17.76
C ASN A 246 24.42 3.01 17.91
N PHE A 247 23.61 3.34 16.90
CA PHE A 247 22.66 4.45 16.95
C PHE A 247 21.64 4.23 18.08
N TYR A 248 21.07 3.05 18.19
CA TYR A 248 20.16 2.70 19.28
C TYR A 248 20.80 2.90 20.65
N LYS A 249 21.98 2.30 20.89
CA LYS A 249 22.68 2.38 22.18
C LYS A 249 23.10 3.80 22.57
N THR A 250 23.46 4.63 21.61
CA THR A 250 23.98 5.98 21.87
C THR A 250 22.90 7.05 21.95
N LYS A 251 21.89 7.00 21.10
CA LYS A 251 20.90 8.07 20.96
C LYS A 251 19.53 7.71 21.56
N ILE A 252 19.10 6.45 21.48
CA ILE A 252 17.71 6.07 21.83
C ILE A 252 17.66 5.46 23.23
N GLN A 253 18.48 4.46 23.52
CA GLN A 253 18.43 3.72 24.77
C GLN A 253 18.62 4.62 26.01
N LYS A 254 19.44 5.65 25.89
CA LYS A 254 19.74 6.62 26.95
C LYS A 254 18.68 7.70 27.11
N ASN A 255 17.85 7.91 26.08
CA ASN A 255 16.83 8.92 26.10
C ASN A 255 15.52 8.39 26.71
N LYS A 256 15.09 8.99 27.83
CA LYS A 256 13.89 8.56 28.56
C LYS A 256 12.57 8.90 27.82
N LYS A 257 12.64 9.76 26.83
CA LYS A 257 11.48 10.21 26.04
C LYS A 257 11.12 9.19 24.94
N PHE A 258 12.12 8.57 24.32
CA PHE A 258 11.91 7.67 23.19
C PHE A 258 11.89 6.19 23.58
N LYS A 259 10.96 5.46 22.97
CA LYS A 259 10.90 4.01 23.07
C LYS A 259 10.88 3.39 21.68
N LEU A 260 11.96 2.67 21.33
CA LEU A 260 11.98 1.91 20.06
C LEU A 260 10.89 0.84 20.09
N LYS A 261 10.02 0.84 19.06
CA LYS A 261 8.89 -0.07 18.92
C LYS A 261 8.86 -0.78 17.58
N MET A 262 9.58 -0.27 16.58
CA MET A 262 9.49 -0.80 15.24
C MET A 262 10.84 -0.72 14.53
N LEU A 263 11.20 -1.78 13.84
CA LEU A 263 12.14 -1.76 12.74
C LEU A 263 11.35 -1.75 11.44
N HIS A 264 11.68 -0.85 10.55
CA HIS A 264 11.02 -0.68 9.27
C HIS A 264 12.02 -0.94 8.13
N PHE A 265 11.63 -1.68 7.12
CA PHE A 265 12.38 -1.77 5.89
C PHE A 265 11.42 -1.64 4.70
N PHE A 266 11.95 -1.18 3.59
CA PHE A 266 11.20 -1.01 2.37
C PHE A 266 11.97 -1.68 1.23
N ILE A 267 11.29 -2.49 0.47
CA ILE A 267 11.82 -3.11 -0.73
C ILE A 267 11.16 -2.43 -1.92
N ASN A 268 11.98 -1.80 -2.75
CA ASN A 268 11.50 -1.09 -3.91
C ASN A 268 10.94 -2.08 -4.94
N THR A 269 9.95 -1.63 -5.63
CA THR A 269 9.09 -2.23 -6.64
C THR A 269 9.59 -3.46 -7.41
N GLY A 270 8.66 -4.39 -7.64
CA GLY A 270 8.84 -5.47 -8.59
C GLY A 270 9.71 -6.61 -8.06
N ILE A 271 9.48 -7.01 -6.79
CA ILE A 271 10.07 -8.24 -6.26
C ILE A 271 9.68 -9.37 -7.21
N LYS A 272 10.61 -9.72 -8.10
CA LYS A 272 10.50 -10.90 -8.96
C LYS A 272 10.98 -12.16 -8.23
N ASP A 273 11.80 -11.96 -7.20
CA ASP A 273 12.40 -13.01 -6.39
C ASP A 273 12.03 -12.85 -4.91
N THR A 274 11.28 -13.82 -4.40
CA THR A 274 10.90 -13.87 -2.99
C THR A 274 12.10 -14.12 -2.06
N ALA A 275 13.18 -14.72 -2.54
CA ALA A 275 14.39 -14.96 -1.75
C ALA A 275 15.02 -13.64 -1.28
N TYR A 276 15.01 -12.61 -2.13
CA TYR A 276 15.49 -11.29 -1.76
C TYR A 276 14.69 -10.67 -0.61
N TYR A 277 13.36 -10.75 -0.67
CA TYR A 277 12.49 -10.30 0.41
C TYR A 277 12.82 -10.99 1.75
N TRP A 278 12.97 -12.30 1.73
CA TRP A 278 13.27 -13.08 2.93
C TRP A 278 14.65 -12.78 3.49
N ASN A 279 15.63 -12.48 2.64
CA ASN A 279 16.97 -12.06 3.06
C ASN A 279 16.92 -10.73 3.83
N GLU A 280 16.23 -9.72 3.29
CA GLU A 280 16.07 -8.42 3.96
C GLU A 280 15.28 -8.55 5.28
N LEU A 281 14.23 -9.37 5.30
CA LEU A 281 13.50 -9.66 6.53
C LEU A 281 14.38 -10.36 7.57
N SER A 282 15.23 -11.30 7.16
CA SER A 282 16.16 -12.01 8.06
C SER A 282 17.19 -11.05 8.66
N LYS A 283 17.74 -10.11 7.87
CA LYS A 283 18.62 -9.05 8.38
C LYS A 283 17.91 -8.19 9.43
N CYS A 284 16.66 -7.80 9.16
CA CYS A 284 15.84 -7.04 10.10
C CYS A 284 15.61 -7.80 11.40
N LEU A 285 15.30 -9.10 11.33
CA LEU A 285 15.10 -9.97 12.50
C LEU A 285 16.38 -10.14 13.33
N ASN A 286 17.54 -10.25 12.69
CA ASN A 286 18.81 -10.33 13.40
C ASN A 286 19.06 -9.07 14.25
N ILE A 287 18.83 -7.87 13.69
CA ILE A 287 18.91 -6.63 14.47
C ILE A 287 17.89 -6.61 15.61
N TYR A 288 16.67 -7.10 15.35
CA TYR A 288 15.62 -7.12 16.36
C TYR A 288 15.96 -8.04 17.56
N CYS A 289 16.69 -9.13 17.32
CA CYS A 289 17.13 -10.06 18.35
C CYS A 289 18.32 -9.55 19.17
N GLU A 290 19.18 -8.70 18.61
CA GLU A 290 20.33 -8.08 19.28
C GLU A 290 19.94 -6.89 20.17
#